data_2c205573adf567fd4ff13c10920a8e6a
#
_entry.id   2c205573adf567fd4ff13c10920a8e6a
#
_cell.length_a   1.000
_cell.length_b   1.000
_cell.length_c   1.000
_cell.angle_alpha   90.00
_cell.angle_beta   90.00
_cell.angle_gamma   90.00
#
_symmetry.space_group_name_H-M   'P 1'
#
loop_
_entity.id
_entity.type
_entity.pdbx_description
1 polymer ?
#
loop_
_entity_poly.entity_id
_entity_poly.type
_entity_poly.pdbx_seq_one_letter_code
_entity_poly.pdbx_strand_id
1 'polypeptide(L)'
;MHFIAQLRELSGGKPVGFKFCLGHPWEFMGIAKAMLETGILPDFIVVDGKEGGTGAAPVEFTDHIGVPLRDGLLFVHNTLVGLNLRNKIKLGASGKIVSAFDIASVLAIGADWANSARGFMFAIGCIQSQSCHTNKCPTGVATQDPLRQRALVVPDKAQRVFNFHRNTLKALAEMLAAAGLEHPSQLSAKHLVRRMSATEIKLFSQLHVFLKPGELLTGEVNGEFYSRMWQMARADSFEPHEVVAA
;
A
#
# COMPACT_ATOMS: atom_id res chain seq x y z
N MET A 1 -10.38 -8.97 -14.58
CA MET A 1 -11.63 -8.78 -13.80
C MET A 1 -12.46 -10.06 -13.69
N HIS A 2 -12.68 -10.84 -14.75
CA HIS A 2 -13.50 -12.08 -14.70
C HIS A 2 -13.05 -13.09 -13.65
N PHE A 3 -11.74 -13.27 -13.45
CA PHE A 3 -11.22 -14.15 -12.40
C PHE A 3 -11.63 -13.72 -10.98
N ILE A 4 -11.71 -12.40 -10.71
CA ILE A 4 -12.21 -11.87 -9.43
C ILE A 4 -13.67 -12.24 -9.23
N ALA A 5 -14.51 -12.10 -10.28
CA ALA A 5 -15.92 -12.49 -10.23
C ALA A 5 -16.08 -13.99 -9.96
N GLN A 6 -15.30 -14.83 -10.65
CA GLN A 6 -15.30 -16.29 -10.46
C GLN A 6 -14.88 -16.68 -9.03
N LEU A 7 -13.84 -16.05 -8.48
CA LEU A 7 -13.42 -16.32 -7.09
C LEU A 7 -14.49 -15.90 -6.09
N ARG A 8 -15.18 -14.78 -6.32
CA ARG A 8 -16.28 -14.34 -5.46
C ARG A 8 -17.45 -15.32 -5.49
N GLU A 9 -17.81 -15.82 -6.66
CA GLU A 9 -18.84 -16.84 -6.82
C GLU A 9 -18.47 -18.13 -6.12
N LEU A 10 -17.28 -18.69 -6.41
CA LEU A 10 -16.79 -19.95 -5.82
C LEU A 10 -16.62 -19.90 -4.30
N SER A 11 -16.35 -18.71 -3.76
CA SER A 11 -16.21 -18.51 -2.30
C SER A 11 -17.56 -18.30 -1.59
N GLY A 12 -18.69 -18.31 -2.30
CA GLY A 12 -20.00 -18.03 -1.73
C GLY A 12 -20.19 -16.54 -1.37
N GLY A 13 -19.65 -15.62 -2.16
CA GLY A 13 -19.83 -14.18 -1.99
C GLY A 13 -18.86 -13.51 -1.01
N LYS A 14 -17.76 -14.17 -0.64
CA LYS A 14 -16.73 -13.56 0.22
C LYS A 14 -16.02 -12.43 -0.52
N PRO A 15 -15.53 -11.39 0.21
CA PRO A 15 -14.74 -10.32 -0.39
C PRO A 15 -13.50 -10.85 -1.12
N VAL A 16 -13.29 -10.39 -2.35
CA VAL A 16 -12.15 -10.75 -3.19
C VAL A 16 -11.42 -9.51 -3.63
N GLY A 17 -10.11 -9.49 -3.47
CA GLY A 17 -9.23 -8.42 -3.89
C GLY A 17 -7.89 -8.93 -4.34
N PHE A 18 -6.98 -8.03 -4.64
CA PHE A 18 -5.62 -8.38 -5.02
C PHE A 18 -4.59 -7.46 -4.35
N LYS A 19 -3.36 -7.94 -4.29
CA LYS A 19 -2.18 -7.19 -3.83
C LYS A 19 -1.20 -7.07 -4.99
N PHE A 20 -0.64 -5.89 -5.17
CA PHE A 20 0.36 -5.64 -6.20
C PHE A 20 1.33 -4.53 -5.78
N CYS A 21 2.49 -4.50 -6.42
CA CYS A 21 3.40 -3.36 -6.42
C CYS A 21 3.20 -2.61 -7.75
N LEU A 22 3.05 -1.29 -7.67
CA LEU A 22 2.92 -0.48 -8.87
C LEU A 22 4.24 -0.50 -9.66
N GLY A 23 4.18 -0.91 -10.92
CA GLY A 23 5.23 -0.79 -11.91
C GLY A 23 5.06 0.52 -12.67
N HIS A 24 4.55 0.44 -13.88
CA HIS A 24 4.20 1.63 -14.64
C HIS A 24 2.78 2.13 -14.27
N PRO A 25 2.58 3.44 -14.13
CA PRO A 25 1.28 4.01 -13.75
C PRO A 25 0.12 3.63 -14.68
N TRP A 26 0.37 3.57 -16.00
CA TRP A 26 -0.64 3.18 -16.98
C TRP A 26 -1.14 1.74 -16.82
N GLU A 27 -0.34 0.83 -16.24
CA GLU A 27 -0.74 -0.56 -15.99
C GLU A 27 -1.89 -0.62 -14.99
N PHE A 28 -1.79 0.11 -13.87
CA PHE A 28 -2.90 0.20 -12.92
C PHE A 28 -4.12 0.93 -13.52
N MET A 29 -3.89 2.00 -14.28
CA MET A 29 -4.99 2.67 -14.97
C MET A 29 -5.65 1.76 -16.01
N GLY A 30 -4.91 0.85 -16.64
CA GLY A 30 -5.44 -0.21 -17.49
C GLY A 30 -6.37 -1.17 -16.73
N ILE A 31 -5.95 -1.61 -15.54
CA ILE A 31 -6.81 -2.38 -14.64
C ILE A 31 -8.09 -1.59 -14.29
N ALA A 32 -7.95 -0.29 -14.01
CA ALA A 32 -9.09 0.56 -13.68
C ALA A 32 -10.04 0.76 -14.88
N LYS A 33 -9.52 0.88 -16.11
CA LYS A 33 -10.35 0.85 -17.34
C LYS A 33 -11.10 -0.46 -17.49
N ALA A 34 -10.42 -1.60 -17.26
CA ALA A 34 -11.07 -2.90 -17.29
C ALA A 34 -12.17 -3.05 -16.22
N MET A 35 -12.02 -2.42 -15.05
CA MET A 35 -13.08 -2.34 -14.04
C MET A 35 -14.32 -1.59 -14.57
N LEU A 36 -14.10 -0.46 -15.26
CA LEU A 36 -15.19 0.34 -15.83
C LEU A 36 -15.89 -0.39 -16.97
N GLU A 37 -15.14 -1.02 -17.87
CA GLU A 37 -15.68 -1.73 -19.04
C GLU A 37 -16.46 -2.98 -18.64
N THR A 38 -15.97 -3.75 -17.69
CA THR A 38 -16.61 -5.00 -17.27
C THR A 38 -17.67 -4.80 -16.18
N GLY A 39 -17.68 -3.67 -15.49
CA GLY A 39 -18.50 -3.45 -14.31
C GLY A 39 -18.08 -4.29 -13.09
N ILE A 40 -17.00 -5.09 -13.19
CA ILE A 40 -16.52 -5.96 -12.12
C ILE A 40 -15.48 -5.20 -11.30
N LEU A 41 -15.74 -5.04 -9.99
CA LEU A 41 -14.83 -4.37 -9.06
C LEU A 41 -14.27 -5.37 -8.04
N PRO A 42 -12.99 -5.26 -7.66
CA PRO A 42 -12.49 -5.92 -6.46
C PRO A 42 -13.11 -5.26 -5.21
N ASP A 43 -13.25 -6.02 -4.13
CA ASP A 43 -13.73 -5.46 -2.86
C ASP A 43 -12.61 -4.65 -2.17
N PHE A 44 -11.35 -5.05 -2.41
CA PHE A 44 -10.18 -4.35 -1.89
C PHE A 44 -8.96 -4.48 -2.81
N ILE A 45 -8.05 -3.53 -2.68
CA ILE A 45 -6.74 -3.55 -3.32
C ILE A 45 -5.68 -3.26 -2.24
N VAL A 46 -4.63 -4.07 -2.19
CA VAL A 46 -3.47 -3.79 -1.33
C VAL A 46 -2.32 -3.29 -2.19
N VAL A 47 -1.92 -2.06 -1.96
CA VAL A 47 -0.73 -1.48 -2.59
C VAL A 47 0.49 -1.86 -1.77
N ASP A 48 1.41 -2.62 -2.35
CA ASP A 48 2.72 -2.91 -1.77
C ASP A 48 3.77 -1.98 -2.38
N GLY A 49 4.60 -1.38 -1.57
CA GLY A 49 5.72 -0.59 -2.07
C GLY A 49 6.91 -1.46 -2.46
N LYS A 50 7.81 -0.93 -3.27
CA LYS A 50 9.09 -1.60 -3.59
C LYS A 50 9.92 -1.93 -2.34
N GLU A 51 9.65 -1.24 -1.23
CA GLU A 51 10.26 -1.49 0.09
C GLU A 51 9.77 -2.79 0.75
N GLY A 52 8.68 -3.38 0.25
CA GLY A 52 8.13 -4.65 0.71
C GLY A 52 9.06 -5.83 0.45
N GLY A 53 8.54 -7.05 0.56
CA GLY A 53 9.30 -8.24 0.24
C GLY A 53 10.29 -8.65 1.34
N THR A 54 9.77 -9.12 2.46
CA THR A 54 10.61 -9.51 3.60
C THR A 54 11.13 -10.93 3.55
N GLY A 55 10.52 -11.82 2.77
CA GLY A 55 10.81 -13.26 2.84
C GLY A 55 11.45 -13.82 1.58
N ALA A 56 10.77 -13.72 0.47
CA ALA A 56 11.11 -14.43 -0.76
C ALA A 56 11.84 -13.56 -1.81
N ALA A 57 11.77 -12.23 -1.70
CA ALA A 57 12.40 -11.37 -2.69
C ALA A 57 13.92 -11.38 -2.57
N PRO A 58 14.66 -11.60 -3.65
CA PRO A 58 16.09 -11.37 -3.71
C PRO A 58 16.44 -9.94 -3.27
N VAL A 59 17.65 -9.76 -2.73
CA VAL A 59 18.10 -8.44 -2.23
C VAL A 59 18.11 -7.39 -3.34
N GLU A 60 18.42 -7.79 -4.56
CA GLU A 60 18.46 -6.94 -5.74
C GLU A 60 17.07 -6.40 -6.14
N PHE A 61 15.99 -7.07 -5.76
CA PHE A 61 14.63 -6.61 -6.06
C PHE A 61 14.05 -5.71 -4.96
N THR A 62 14.38 -6.03 -3.70
CA THR A 62 13.90 -5.25 -2.54
C THR A 62 14.50 -3.84 -2.58
N ASP A 63 13.67 -2.82 -2.45
CA ASP A 63 14.01 -1.41 -2.53
C ASP A 63 14.37 -0.89 -3.95
N HIS A 64 14.41 -1.75 -4.98
CA HIS A 64 14.85 -1.35 -6.32
C HIS A 64 13.75 -1.44 -7.38
N ILE A 65 12.96 -2.52 -7.39
CA ILE A 65 11.96 -2.78 -8.43
C ILE A 65 10.58 -2.36 -7.97
N GLY A 66 9.93 -1.47 -8.75
CA GLY A 66 8.60 -0.92 -8.48
C GLY A 66 8.63 0.50 -7.91
N VAL A 67 7.45 1.00 -7.60
CA VAL A 67 7.24 2.35 -7.05
C VAL A 67 7.25 2.32 -5.52
N PRO A 68 7.82 3.33 -4.82
CA PRO A 68 7.73 3.43 -3.37
C PRO A 68 6.28 3.44 -2.87
N LEU A 69 6.04 2.89 -1.67
CA LEU A 69 4.69 2.72 -1.13
C LEU A 69 3.85 3.99 -1.17
N ARG A 70 4.39 5.11 -0.69
CA ARG A 70 3.60 6.36 -0.57
C ARG A 70 3.19 6.90 -1.93
N ASP A 71 4.08 6.86 -2.91
CA ASP A 71 3.82 7.32 -4.27
C ASP A 71 2.82 6.39 -4.97
N GLY A 72 3.01 5.06 -4.86
CA GLY A 72 2.09 4.07 -5.41
C GLY A 72 0.69 4.14 -4.78
N LEU A 73 0.60 4.26 -3.45
CA LEU A 73 -0.67 4.38 -2.75
C LEU A 73 -1.43 5.65 -3.16
N LEU A 74 -0.73 6.79 -3.20
CA LEU A 74 -1.34 8.05 -3.60
C LEU A 74 -1.82 8.00 -5.05
N PHE A 75 -1.03 7.39 -5.95
CA PHE A 75 -1.42 7.21 -7.35
C PHE A 75 -2.69 6.35 -7.49
N VAL A 76 -2.74 5.21 -6.80
CA VAL A 76 -3.91 4.32 -6.79
C VAL A 76 -5.13 5.02 -6.18
N HIS A 77 -4.95 5.69 -5.03
CA HIS A 77 -6.01 6.46 -4.39
C HIS A 77 -6.60 7.51 -5.34
N ASN A 78 -5.76 8.34 -5.94
CA ASN A 78 -6.18 9.37 -6.89
C ASN A 78 -6.88 8.79 -8.12
N THR A 79 -6.35 7.72 -8.70
CA THR A 79 -6.99 7.06 -9.83
C THR A 79 -8.41 6.61 -9.47
N LEU A 80 -8.60 5.97 -8.32
CA LEU A 80 -9.92 5.54 -7.87
C LEU A 80 -10.85 6.71 -7.54
N VAL A 81 -10.34 7.81 -6.98
CA VAL A 81 -11.11 9.05 -6.74
C VAL A 81 -11.53 9.65 -8.07
N GLY A 82 -10.61 9.83 -9.00
CA GLY A 82 -10.86 10.39 -10.34
C GLY A 82 -11.86 9.60 -11.18
N LEU A 83 -12.06 8.31 -10.83
CA LEU A 83 -13.02 7.41 -11.51
C LEU A 83 -14.31 7.17 -10.70
N ASN A 84 -14.53 7.84 -9.57
CA ASN A 84 -15.66 7.60 -8.65
C ASN A 84 -15.72 6.15 -8.13
N LEU A 85 -14.59 5.45 -8.04
CA LEU A 85 -14.49 4.08 -7.54
C LEU A 85 -13.99 3.98 -6.10
N ARG A 86 -13.37 5.04 -5.55
CA ARG A 86 -12.69 5.00 -4.25
C ARG A 86 -13.62 4.55 -3.09
N ASN A 87 -14.87 4.93 -3.11
CA ASN A 87 -15.84 4.56 -2.07
C ASN A 87 -16.35 3.12 -2.21
N LYS A 88 -16.11 2.48 -3.35
CA LYS A 88 -16.53 1.10 -3.64
C LYS A 88 -15.42 0.09 -3.37
N ILE A 89 -14.16 0.53 -3.32
CA ILE A 89 -12.98 -0.32 -3.20
C ILE A 89 -12.18 0.11 -1.97
N LYS A 90 -11.90 -0.82 -1.07
CA LYS A 90 -11.04 -0.56 0.09
C LYS A 90 -9.56 -0.65 -0.29
N LEU A 91 -8.74 0.24 0.29
CA LEU A 91 -7.29 0.28 0.03
C LEU A 91 -6.50 -0.13 1.28
N GLY A 92 -5.66 -1.14 1.12
CA GLY A 92 -4.62 -1.50 2.07
C GLY A 92 -3.26 -0.98 1.64
N ALA A 93 -2.42 -0.64 2.61
CA ALA A 93 -1.04 -0.23 2.39
C ALA A 93 -0.07 -1.26 2.99
N SER A 94 0.96 -1.62 2.23
CA SER A 94 2.00 -2.58 2.64
C SER A 94 3.38 -2.11 2.15
N GLY A 95 4.40 -2.19 2.97
CA GLY A 95 5.78 -1.84 2.62
C GLY A 95 6.51 -1.14 3.77
N LYS A 96 7.33 -1.89 4.52
CA LYS A 96 8.14 -1.41 5.66
C LYS A 96 7.39 -0.55 6.69
N ILE A 97 6.11 -0.81 6.91
CA ILE A 97 5.33 -0.17 7.96
C ILE A 97 5.73 -0.81 9.29
N VAL A 98 6.28 -0.02 10.21
CA VAL A 98 6.82 -0.50 11.50
C VAL A 98 6.22 0.27 12.67
N SER A 99 6.16 1.60 12.59
CA SER A 99 5.73 2.47 13.67
C SER A 99 4.27 2.92 13.55
N ALA A 100 3.71 3.44 14.64
CA ALA A 100 2.40 4.10 14.63
C ALA A 100 2.35 5.29 13.66
N PHE A 101 3.47 6.03 13.51
CA PHE A 101 3.55 7.13 12.56
C PHE A 101 3.51 6.66 11.10
N ASP A 102 4.13 5.50 10.79
CA ASP A 102 4.01 4.94 9.44
C ASP A 102 2.55 4.57 9.13
N ILE A 103 1.83 3.99 10.11
CA ILE A 103 0.39 3.69 9.97
C ILE A 103 -0.39 4.98 9.74
N ALA A 104 -0.24 5.99 10.60
CA ALA A 104 -0.91 7.28 10.46
C ALA A 104 -0.63 7.92 9.10
N SER A 105 0.62 7.83 8.62
CA SER A 105 1.04 8.41 7.34
C SER A 105 0.32 7.80 6.14
N VAL A 106 0.20 6.47 6.08
CA VAL A 106 -0.48 5.82 4.94
C VAL A 106 -2.00 6.00 5.01
N LEU A 107 -2.58 6.03 6.22
CA LEU A 107 -4.01 6.34 6.38
C LEU A 107 -4.32 7.77 5.92
N ALA A 108 -3.46 8.73 6.25
CA ALA A 108 -3.63 10.14 5.88
C ALA A 108 -3.56 10.40 4.36
N ILE A 109 -2.94 9.53 3.58
CA ILE A 109 -2.83 9.65 2.12
C ILE A 109 -3.74 8.69 1.36
N GLY A 110 -4.69 8.05 2.05
CA GLY A 110 -5.79 7.36 1.41
C GLY A 110 -5.90 5.86 1.64
N ALA A 111 -5.10 5.23 2.51
CA ALA A 111 -5.33 3.85 2.90
C ALA A 111 -6.51 3.72 3.89
N ASP A 112 -7.25 2.62 3.82
CA ASP A 112 -8.25 2.24 4.82
C ASP A 112 -7.62 1.40 5.96
N TRP A 113 -6.52 0.70 5.68
CA TRP A 113 -5.73 -0.05 6.67
C TRP A 113 -4.27 -0.18 6.26
N ALA A 114 -3.44 -0.60 7.20
CA ALA A 114 -2.01 -0.80 7.01
C ALA A 114 -1.59 -2.22 7.41
N ASN A 115 -0.76 -2.87 6.57
CA ASN A 115 -0.16 -4.16 6.83
C ASN A 115 1.26 -3.97 7.37
N SER A 116 1.53 -4.42 8.58
CA SER A 116 2.85 -4.39 9.18
C SER A 116 3.44 -5.81 9.21
N ALA A 117 4.41 -6.10 8.37
CA ALA A 117 5.15 -7.36 8.40
C ALA A 117 6.49 -7.20 9.12
N ARG A 118 7.28 -6.23 8.72
CA ARG A 118 8.64 -6.02 9.24
C ARG A 118 8.66 -5.73 10.74
N GLY A 119 7.73 -4.93 11.24
CA GLY A 119 7.60 -4.64 12.66
C GLY A 119 7.34 -5.90 13.49
N PHE A 120 6.44 -6.76 13.05
CA PHE A 120 6.16 -8.04 13.71
C PHE A 120 7.32 -9.02 13.60
N MET A 121 8.06 -9.05 12.49
CA MET A 121 9.28 -9.85 12.39
C MET A 121 10.32 -9.40 13.40
N PHE A 122 10.51 -8.10 13.62
CA PHE A 122 11.40 -7.60 14.69
C PHE A 122 10.91 -8.02 16.07
N ALA A 123 9.62 -7.96 16.33
CA ALA A 123 9.05 -8.40 17.60
C ALA A 123 9.38 -9.86 17.91
N ILE A 124 9.43 -10.74 16.94
CA ILE A 124 9.77 -12.15 17.13
C ILE A 124 11.28 -12.45 17.05
N GLY A 125 12.12 -11.45 16.78
CA GLY A 125 13.56 -11.56 16.85
C GLY A 125 14.30 -11.57 15.51
N CYS A 126 13.74 -10.99 14.46
CA CYS A 126 14.46 -10.76 13.20
C CYS A 126 15.61 -9.76 13.42
N ILE A 127 16.80 -10.10 12.93
CA ILE A 127 18.01 -9.29 13.03
C ILE A 127 18.44 -8.67 11.68
N GLN A 128 17.56 -8.69 10.69
CA GLN A 128 17.83 -8.18 9.34
C GLN A 128 19.06 -8.82 8.64
N SER A 129 19.25 -10.11 8.81
CA SER A 129 20.35 -10.82 8.13
C SER A 129 20.22 -10.88 6.61
N GLN A 130 19.07 -10.48 6.07
CA GLN A 130 18.72 -10.45 4.64
C GLN A 130 18.88 -11.81 3.90
N SER A 131 19.01 -12.91 4.65
CA SER A 131 19.11 -14.27 4.12
C SER A 131 17.76 -15.01 4.09
N CYS A 132 16.65 -14.29 4.12
CA CYS A 132 15.30 -14.88 4.24
C CYS A 132 14.95 -15.82 3.08
N HIS A 133 15.37 -15.51 1.86
CA HIS A 133 15.13 -16.31 0.66
C HIS A 133 15.98 -17.57 0.56
N THR A 134 16.99 -17.74 1.43
CA THR A 134 17.96 -18.83 1.34
C THR A 134 17.62 -20.04 2.22
N ASN A 135 16.55 -19.95 3.03
CA ASN A 135 16.22 -20.92 4.09
C ASN A 135 17.26 -21.00 5.23
N LYS A 136 18.21 -20.06 5.30
CA LYS A 136 19.32 -20.04 6.28
C LYS A 136 19.19 -18.92 7.33
N CYS A 137 17.94 -18.50 7.63
CA CYS A 137 17.71 -17.49 8.63
C CYS A 137 18.36 -17.87 9.98
N PRO A 138 19.27 -17.06 10.54
CA PRO A 138 20.02 -17.42 11.74
C PRO A 138 19.16 -17.44 13.02
N THR A 139 18.04 -16.70 13.03
CA THR A 139 17.14 -16.59 14.18
C THR A 139 15.88 -17.47 14.07
N GLY A 140 15.76 -18.27 13.02
CA GLY A 140 14.61 -19.16 12.83
C GLY A 140 13.34 -18.48 12.31
N VAL A 141 13.31 -17.14 12.15
CA VAL A 141 12.10 -16.36 11.81
C VAL A 141 11.61 -16.66 10.39
N ALA A 142 12.52 -16.85 9.43
CA ALA A 142 12.20 -17.05 8.02
C ALA A 142 12.95 -18.28 7.48
N THR A 143 12.60 -19.46 7.95
CA THR A 143 13.21 -20.74 7.53
C THR A 143 12.25 -21.89 7.75
N GLN A 144 12.41 -22.95 6.98
CA GLN A 144 11.74 -24.24 7.15
C GLN A 144 12.65 -25.26 7.86
N ASP A 145 13.90 -24.90 8.22
CA ASP A 145 14.83 -25.75 8.94
C ASP A 145 14.37 -25.93 10.39
N PRO A 146 14.00 -27.18 10.83
CA PRO A 146 13.50 -27.43 12.17
C PRO A 146 14.50 -27.09 13.28
N LEU A 147 15.81 -27.21 13.03
CA LEU A 147 16.84 -26.88 14.00
C LEU A 147 16.89 -25.38 14.25
N ARG A 148 16.78 -24.58 13.21
CA ARG A 148 16.74 -23.12 13.32
C ARG A 148 15.43 -22.63 13.92
N GLN A 149 14.30 -23.27 13.61
CA GLN A 149 12.99 -22.91 14.15
C GLN A 149 12.89 -23.11 15.68
N ARG A 150 13.74 -23.91 16.29
CA ARG A 150 13.80 -24.08 17.76
C ARG A 150 14.05 -22.76 18.51
N ALA A 151 14.65 -21.77 17.86
CA ALA A 151 14.82 -20.42 18.42
C ALA A 151 13.50 -19.66 18.58
N LEU A 152 12.43 -20.09 17.92
CA LEU A 152 11.09 -19.49 18.04
C LEU A 152 10.31 -20.17 19.18
N VAL A 153 10.63 -19.81 20.41
CA VAL A 153 9.87 -20.26 21.59
C VAL A 153 8.51 -19.60 21.57
N VAL A 154 7.47 -20.35 21.17
CA VAL A 154 6.13 -19.82 20.84
C VAL A 154 5.53 -18.94 21.97
N PRO A 155 5.48 -19.37 23.26
CA PRO A 155 4.89 -18.53 24.32
C PRO A 155 5.58 -17.18 24.46
N ASP A 156 6.92 -17.15 24.41
CA ASP A 156 7.70 -15.89 24.46
C ASP A 156 7.41 -14.99 23.25
N LYS A 157 7.45 -15.58 22.05
CA LYS A 157 7.23 -14.81 20.81
C LYS A 157 5.79 -14.30 20.71
N ALA A 158 4.80 -15.06 21.13
CA ALA A 158 3.41 -14.63 21.19
C ALA A 158 3.21 -13.41 22.10
N GLN A 159 3.84 -13.44 23.30
CA GLN A 159 3.79 -12.30 24.24
C GLN A 159 4.47 -11.06 23.67
N ARG A 160 5.59 -11.21 22.96
CA ARG A 160 6.30 -10.09 22.32
C ARG A 160 5.47 -9.47 21.19
N VAL A 161 4.82 -10.30 20.35
CA VAL A 161 3.90 -9.85 19.30
C VAL A 161 2.72 -9.09 19.91
N PHE A 162 2.10 -9.62 20.96
CA PHE A 162 1.01 -8.95 21.66
C PHE A 162 1.44 -7.58 22.20
N ASN A 163 2.58 -7.50 22.86
CA ASN A 163 3.10 -6.25 23.43
C ASN A 163 3.42 -5.23 22.32
N PHE A 164 4.07 -5.66 21.25
CA PHE A 164 4.37 -4.80 20.11
C PHE A 164 3.09 -4.23 19.50
N HIS A 165 2.10 -5.07 19.19
CA HIS A 165 0.84 -4.65 18.60
C HIS A 165 0.08 -3.68 19.51
N ARG A 166 -0.10 -4.05 20.79
CA ARG A 166 -0.78 -3.21 21.78
C ARG A 166 -0.12 -1.82 21.90
N ASN A 167 1.22 -1.79 22.01
CA ASN A 167 1.95 -0.53 22.17
C ASN A 167 1.90 0.32 20.89
N THR A 168 1.92 -0.29 19.72
CA THR A 168 1.76 0.41 18.43
C THR A 168 0.38 1.04 18.33
N LEU A 169 -0.69 0.31 18.69
CA LEU A 169 -2.05 0.86 18.68
C LEU A 169 -2.24 1.96 19.72
N LYS A 170 -1.63 1.81 20.92
CA LYS A 170 -1.66 2.87 21.94
C LYS A 170 -1.00 4.14 21.42
N ALA A 171 0.19 4.04 20.84
CA ALA A 171 0.89 5.19 20.25
C ALA A 171 0.08 5.84 19.11
N LEU A 172 -0.60 5.05 18.26
CA LEU A 172 -1.49 5.59 17.23
C LEU A 172 -2.66 6.37 17.85
N ALA A 173 -3.29 5.82 18.89
CA ALA A 173 -4.39 6.50 19.59
C ALA A 173 -3.93 7.81 20.24
N GLU A 174 -2.76 7.84 20.86
CA GLU A 174 -2.17 9.05 21.44
C GLU A 174 -1.89 10.12 20.37
N MET A 175 -1.41 9.71 19.18
CA MET A 175 -1.21 10.62 18.04
C MET A 175 -2.52 11.20 17.52
N LEU A 176 -3.57 10.39 17.41
CA LEU A 176 -4.90 10.85 16.99
C LEU A 176 -5.47 11.86 18.01
N ALA A 177 -5.39 11.53 19.29
CA ALA A 177 -5.85 12.42 20.37
C ALA A 177 -5.09 13.77 20.36
N ALA A 178 -3.76 13.74 20.17
CA ALA A 178 -2.96 14.96 20.06
C ALA A 178 -3.33 15.82 18.83
N ALA A 179 -3.83 15.19 17.75
CA ALA A 179 -4.34 15.89 16.57
C ALA A 179 -5.83 16.30 16.69
N GLY A 180 -6.47 16.01 17.81
CA GLY A 180 -7.90 16.29 18.02
C GLY A 180 -8.83 15.38 17.21
N LEU A 181 -8.37 14.16 16.87
CA LEU A 181 -9.12 13.19 16.08
C LEU A 181 -9.62 12.04 16.94
N GLU A 182 -10.85 11.60 16.69
CA GLU A 182 -11.49 10.50 17.42
C GLU A 182 -11.32 9.15 16.72
N HIS A 183 -11.08 9.16 15.40
CA HIS A 183 -10.98 7.94 14.61
C HIS A 183 -9.90 8.06 13.52
N PRO A 184 -9.16 6.96 13.20
CA PRO A 184 -8.11 6.98 12.17
C PRO A 184 -8.59 7.41 10.79
N SER A 185 -9.85 7.18 10.42
CA SER A 185 -10.42 7.60 9.14
C SER A 185 -10.54 9.12 8.97
N GLN A 186 -10.36 9.89 10.04
CA GLN A 186 -10.34 11.35 10.00
C GLN A 186 -8.96 11.90 9.60
N LEU A 187 -7.93 11.06 9.61
CA LEU A 187 -6.62 11.43 9.11
C LEU A 187 -6.68 11.84 7.63
N SER A 188 -5.98 12.89 7.29
CA SER A 188 -5.87 13.40 5.93
C SER A 188 -4.48 13.99 5.69
N ALA A 189 -4.13 14.22 4.44
CA ALA A 189 -2.86 14.83 4.06
C ALA A 189 -2.60 16.22 4.69
N LYS A 190 -3.62 16.87 5.26
CA LYS A 190 -3.50 18.12 6.01
C LYS A 190 -2.89 17.94 7.40
N HIS A 191 -2.91 16.73 7.96
CA HIS A 191 -2.33 16.43 9.27
C HIS A 191 -0.84 16.06 9.20
N LEU A 192 -0.30 15.87 8.00
CA LEU A 192 1.10 15.53 7.80
C LEU A 192 1.90 16.73 7.31
N VAL A 193 3.04 16.94 7.95
CA VAL A 193 3.99 18.00 7.62
C VAL A 193 5.30 17.39 7.19
N ARG A 194 5.91 17.94 6.16
CA ARG A 194 7.27 17.58 5.72
C ARG A 194 8.18 18.81 5.73
N ARG A 195 9.34 18.67 6.34
CA ARG A 195 10.42 19.65 6.21
C ARG A 195 11.06 19.51 4.84
N MET A 196 11.07 20.58 4.08
CA MET A 196 11.64 20.64 2.74
C MET A 196 13.08 21.16 2.75
N SER A 197 13.35 22.13 3.64
CA SER A 197 14.68 22.73 3.83
C SER A 197 14.84 23.19 5.29
N ALA A 198 15.93 23.88 5.61
CA ALA A 198 16.14 24.47 6.93
C ALA A 198 15.07 25.51 7.29
N THR A 199 14.48 26.17 6.29
CA THR A 199 13.56 27.30 6.46
C THR A 199 12.15 27.04 5.91
N GLU A 200 11.89 25.88 5.30
CA GLU A 200 10.62 25.59 4.65
C GLU A 200 10.01 24.27 5.16
N ILE A 201 8.73 24.32 5.49
CA ILE A 201 7.88 23.16 5.75
C ILE A 201 6.65 23.22 4.84
N LYS A 202 6.13 22.04 4.43
CA LYS A 202 4.88 21.95 3.65
C LYS A 202 3.99 20.85 4.21
N LEU A 203 2.69 21.06 4.12
CA LEU A 203 1.70 20.00 4.33
C LEU A 203 1.74 19.00 3.17
N PHE A 204 1.43 17.74 3.42
CA PHE A 204 1.31 16.74 2.34
C PHE A 204 0.25 17.12 1.32
N SER A 205 -0.83 17.81 1.75
CA SER A 205 -1.84 18.37 0.86
C SER A 205 -1.32 19.45 -0.09
N GLN A 206 -0.16 20.04 0.19
CA GLN A 206 0.52 21.02 -0.67
C GLN A 206 1.61 20.39 -1.53
N LEU A 207 2.11 19.22 -1.14
CA LEU A 207 3.20 18.50 -1.82
C LEU A 207 2.71 17.60 -2.92
N HIS A 208 1.48 17.11 -2.80
CA HIS A 208 0.93 16.09 -3.69
C HIS A 208 -0.33 16.61 -4.37
N VAL A 209 -0.56 16.14 -5.58
CA VAL A 209 -1.81 16.36 -6.31
C VAL A 209 -2.86 15.42 -5.73
N PHE A 210 -4.05 15.94 -5.46
CA PHE A 210 -5.23 15.16 -5.09
C PHE A 210 -6.33 15.44 -6.11
N LEU A 211 -6.77 14.38 -6.81
CA LEU A 211 -7.82 14.48 -7.80
C LEU A 211 -9.19 14.64 -7.14
N LYS A 212 -10.10 15.33 -7.82
CA LYS A 212 -11.50 15.42 -7.42
C LYS A 212 -12.28 14.19 -7.91
N PRO A 213 -13.40 13.84 -7.23
CA PRO A 213 -14.27 12.76 -7.69
C PRO A 213 -14.70 12.95 -9.15
N GLY A 214 -14.49 11.90 -9.97
CA GLY A 214 -14.89 11.86 -11.38
C GLY A 214 -14.01 12.64 -12.35
N GLU A 215 -12.93 13.27 -11.92
CA GLU A 215 -12.10 14.16 -12.72
C GLU A 215 -11.45 13.44 -13.92
N LEU A 216 -11.08 12.17 -13.79
CA LEU A 216 -10.56 11.37 -14.90
C LEU A 216 -11.63 11.01 -15.96
N LEU A 217 -12.91 11.06 -15.58
CA LEU A 217 -14.01 10.75 -16.48
C LEU A 217 -14.42 11.96 -17.33
N THR A 218 -14.20 13.17 -16.85
CA THR A 218 -14.57 14.41 -17.56
C THR A 218 -13.52 14.87 -18.57
N GLY A 219 -12.30 14.36 -18.48
CA GLY A 219 -11.17 14.78 -19.31
C GLY A 219 -10.50 16.09 -18.87
N GLU A 220 -11.08 16.81 -17.92
CA GLU A 220 -10.51 18.02 -17.32
C GLU A 220 -9.71 17.67 -16.06
N VAL A 221 -8.55 17.04 -16.24
CA VAL A 221 -7.74 16.50 -15.15
C VAL A 221 -6.77 17.56 -14.62
N ASN A 222 -6.83 17.81 -13.31
CA ASN A 222 -5.84 18.65 -12.63
C ASN A 222 -4.51 17.87 -12.49
N GLY A 223 -3.63 18.08 -13.45
CA GLY A 223 -2.31 17.44 -13.52
C GLY A 223 -2.10 16.66 -14.81
N GLU A 224 -1.22 17.16 -15.64
CA GLU A 224 -0.80 16.56 -16.92
C GLU A 224 -0.39 15.08 -16.77
N PHE A 225 0.29 14.75 -15.67
CA PHE A 225 0.74 13.38 -15.40
C PHE A 225 -0.42 12.36 -15.37
N TYR A 226 -1.49 12.63 -14.61
CA TYR A 226 -2.64 11.70 -14.53
C TYR A 226 -3.38 11.61 -15.85
N SER A 227 -3.58 12.73 -16.55
CA SER A 227 -4.22 12.75 -17.87
C SER A 227 -3.43 11.92 -18.88
N ARG A 228 -2.12 12.10 -18.93
CA ARG A 228 -1.23 11.36 -19.82
C ARG A 228 -1.25 9.86 -19.53
N MET A 229 -1.11 9.46 -18.26
CA MET A 229 -1.14 8.05 -17.88
C MET A 229 -2.48 7.40 -18.22
N TRP A 230 -3.59 8.14 -18.06
CA TRP A 230 -4.92 7.67 -18.43
C TRP A 230 -5.06 7.44 -19.93
N GLN A 231 -4.53 8.34 -20.76
CA GLN A 231 -4.53 8.19 -22.21
C GLN A 231 -3.68 7.00 -22.67
N MET A 232 -2.52 6.77 -22.05
CA MET A 232 -1.65 5.63 -22.36
C MET A 232 -2.25 4.28 -21.97
N ALA A 233 -3.10 4.24 -20.96
CA ALA A 233 -3.64 3.01 -20.40
C ALA A 233 -4.61 2.30 -21.36
N ARG A 234 -4.57 0.96 -21.37
CA ARG A 234 -5.47 0.06 -22.12
C ARG A 234 -6.15 -0.92 -21.16
N ALA A 235 -7.41 -1.24 -21.42
CA ALA A 235 -8.14 -2.23 -20.61
C ALA A 235 -7.76 -3.68 -20.93
N ASP A 236 -7.26 -3.91 -22.13
CA ASP A 236 -6.97 -5.23 -22.71
C ASP A 236 -5.48 -5.60 -22.72
N SER A 237 -4.60 -4.64 -22.39
CA SER A 237 -3.14 -4.85 -22.42
C SER A 237 -2.41 -3.96 -21.41
N PHE A 238 -1.27 -4.41 -20.91
CA PHE A 238 -0.33 -3.58 -20.16
C PHE A 238 0.63 -2.78 -21.06
N GLU A 239 0.64 -3.05 -22.37
CA GLU A 239 1.36 -2.20 -23.31
C GLU A 239 0.60 -0.86 -23.47
N PRO A 240 1.31 0.28 -23.34
CA PRO A 240 0.68 1.58 -23.44
C PRO A 240 0.29 1.91 -24.88
N HIS A 241 -0.71 2.77 -25.06
CA HIS A 241 -0.88 3.49 -26.30
C HIS A 241 0.27 4.48 -26.50
N GLU A 242 0.76 4.62 -27.72
CA GLU A 242 1.66 5.73 -28.06
C GLU A 242 0.88 7.04 -27.97
N VAL A 243 1.28 7.88 -27.00
CA VAL A 243 0.76 9.24 -26.89
C VAL A 243 1.78 10.16 -27.58
N VAL A 244 1.44 10.67 -28.73
CA VAL A 244 2.24 11.68 -29.41
C VAL A 244 2.32 12.90 -28.51
N ALA A 245 3.54 13.33 -28.17
CA ALA A 245 3.75 14.56 -27.44
C ALA A 245 3.17 15.72 -28.27
N ALA A 246 2.18 16.42 -27.72
CA ALA A 246 1.63 17.62 -28.34
C ALA A 246 2.59 18.79 -28.18
#